data_49359c7efaeb4c9afff996fe8a75bb21
#
_entry.id   49359c7efaeb4c9afff996fe8a75bb21
#
_cell.length_a   1.000
_cell.length_b   1.000
_cell.length_c   1.000
_cell.angle_alpha   90.00
_cell.angle_beta   90.00
_cell.angle_gamma   90.00
#
_symmetry.space_group_name_H-M   'P 1'
#
loop_
_entity.id
_entity.type
_entity.pdbx_description
1 polymer ?
#
loop_
_entity_poly.entity_id
_entity_poly.type
_entity_poly.pdbx_seq_one_letter_code
_entity_poly.pdbx_strand_id
1 'polypeptide(L)'
;MRFITIHRRGAAASSRSRKEAGLATKQEQELDEKTPYTDLVEHTPKINQQLARYGVKFGIYKDGTFNERLFPFDAIPRVIEASTWKSLEAGLIQRVRALNLYLTDVYGDRQIIADGVVPEDFAFASSGYLPQCEGITPPGGIYSHISGIDLVEGQDGTWFVLEDNLRIPSGASYPLIARGLCRRCDAGTFRATPIVDNRDYGARLKAVMDNVNTGGANVILTPGRYNAAYFEHAYLSEKADAILAEPKELFVENETLFYRDAGRNLRVGALYRRLSDEYLDPLCFCADSLIGVPNLMSAYRAGNVAIINAPGNGAADDKGIYYFVPKMVKYYLGEEPILKNAPTYLPFYPDDMAYVQEHADTLVIKDVAEAGGYGVVFGSELEPEKLNDLKALIRREPRRFIAQEVIDFKCLPTYIGGKLVPRKADLRAFVLSGAETTVWPSGLTRYSRIEGSAVVNSSQGGGFKDTWVLSR
;
A
#
# COMPACT_ATOMS: atom_id res chain seq x y z
N MET A 1 7.99 11.18 -25.13
CA MET A 1 8.08 9.68 -25.12
C MET A 1 6.73 9.11 -25.48
N ARG A 2 6.65 8.20 -26.47
CA ARG A 2 5.37 7.68 -26.93
C ARG A 2 4.96 6.52 -26.02
N PHE A 3 3.83 6.68 -25.34
CA PHE A 3 3.20 5.64 -24.55
C PHE A 3 2.67 4.51 -25.43
N ILE A 4 2.95 3.26 -25.05
CA ILE A 4 2.30 2.10 -25.66
C ILE A 4 0.94 1.95 -24.95
N THR A 5 -0.11 2.50 -25.55
CA THR A 5 -1.49 2.32 -25.06
C THR A 5 -2.00 0.97 -25.53
N ILE A 6 -2.19 0.05 -24.62
CA ILE A 6 -2.72 -1.29 -24.92
C ILE A 6 -4.25 -1.21 -24.99
N HIS A 7 -4.80 -1.22 -26.19
CA HIS A 7 -6.25 -1.37 -26.40
C HIS A 7 -6.65 -2.84 -26.25
N ARG A 8 -7.49 -3.15 -25.28
CA ARG A 8 -8.14 -4.46 -25.14
C ARG A 8 -9.17 -4.64 -26.27
N ARG A 9 -8.91 -5.54 -27.20
CA ARG A 9 -9.95 -6.18 -28.03
C ARG A 9 -10.14 -7.60 -27.50
N GLY A 10 -11.40 -7.98 -27.26
CA GLY A 10 -11.75 -9.29 -26.76
C GLY A 10 -11.25 -10.40 -27.68
N ALA A 11 -10.55 -11.35 -27.11
CA ALA A 11 -10.08 -12.54 -27.78
C ALA A 11 -11.00 -13.72 -27.43
N ALA A 12 -11.31 -14.50 -28.45
CA ALA A 12 -12.12 -15.72 -28.39
C ALA A 12 -11.37 -16.83 -27.63
N ALA A 13 -12.12 -17.61 -26.86
CA ALA A 13 -11.64 -18.72 -26.07
C ALA A 13 -11.03 -19.82 -26.94
N SER A 14 -9.79 -20.23 -26.64
CA SER A 14 -9.14 -21.39 -27.21
C SER A 14 -8.83 -22.45 -26.14
N SER A 15 -8.97 -23.66 -26.51
CA SER A 15 -8.90 -25.02 -25.95
C SER A 15 -8.03 -25.40 -24.73
N ARG A 16 -7.57 -24.49 -23.89
CA ARG A 16 -7.00 -24.78 -22.54
C ARG A 16 -8.06 -25.05 -21.48
N SER A 17 -9.34 -24.91 -21.83
CA SER A 17 -10.50 -24.84 -20.93
C SER A 17 -10.84 -26.07 -20.09
N ARG A 18 -10.31 -27.26 -20.37
CA ARG A 18 -10.77 -28.50 -19.69
C ARG A 18 -10.06 -28.82 -18.37
N LYS A 19 -8.79 -28.41 -18.19
CA LYS A 19 -8.11 -28.56 -16.86
C LYS A 19 -8.47 -27.46 -15.90
N GLU A 20 -8.60 -26.23 -16.39
CA GLU A 20 -9.03 -25.07 -15.58
C GLU A 20 -10.51 -25.14 -15.18
N ALA A 21 -11.38 -25.64 -16.06
CA ALA A 21 -12.78 -25.93 -15.74
C ALA A 21 -12.94 -27.02 -14.67
N GLY A 22 -12.02 -28.01 -14.61
CA GLY A 22 -12.02 -29.03 -13.57
C GLY A 22 -11.54 -28.54 -12.20
N LEU A 23 -10.69 -27.50 -12.13
CA LEU A 23 -10.32 -26.83 -10.88
C LEU A 23 -11.39 -25.83 -10.41
N ALA A 24 -11.99 -25.09 -11.35
CA ALA A 24 -13.08 -24.16 -11.05
C ALA A 24 -14.30 -24.89 -10.48
N THR A 25 -14.68 -26.03 -11.03
CA THR A 25 -15.81 -26.84 -10.53
C THR A 25 -15.53 -27.48 -9.15
N LYS A 26 -14.29 -27.80 -8.80
CA LYS A 26 -13.96 -28.24 -7.44
C LYS A 26 -14.04 -27.12 -6.42
N GLN A 27 -13.56 -25.92 -6.76
CA GLN A 27 -13.66 -24.75 -5.89
C GLN A 27 -15.10 -24.22 -5.76
N GLU A 28 -15.92 -24.36 -6.82
CA GLU A 28 -17.36 -24.05 -6.76
C GLU A 28 -18.13 -25.05 -5.89
N GLN A 29 -17.77 -26.32 -5.88
CA GLN A 29 -18.37 -27.34 -5.02
C GLN A 29 -17.99 -27.19 -3.53
N GLU A 30 -16.78 -26.71 -3.22
CA GLU A 30 -16.39 -26.40 -1.84
C GLU A 30 -17.06 -25.12 -1.29
N LEU A 31 -17.54 -24.23 -2.14
CA LEU A 31 -18.28 -23.02 -1.75
C LEU A 31 -19.76 -23.26 -1.42
N ASP A 32 -20.32 -24.38 -1.85
CA ASP A 32 -21.72 -24.79 -1.55
C ASP A 32 -21.89 -25.34 -0.11
N GLU A 33 -20.81 -25.70 0.57
CA GLU A 33 -20.84 -25.95 2.00
C GLU A 33 -20.85 -24.59 2.74
N LYS A 34 -21.89 -24.29 3.49
CA LYS A 34 -22.17 -23.05 4.25
C LYS A 34 -20.91 -22.27 4.64
N THR A 35 -20.49 -21.37 3.78
CA THR A 35 -19.42 -20.41 4.11
C THR A 35 -19.87 -19.62 5.34
N PRO A 36 -19.09 -19.55 6.40
CA PRO A 36 -19.40 -18.74 7.55
C PRO A 36 -19.71 -17.29 7.11
N TYR A 37 -20.70 -16.67 7.77
CA TYR A 37 -21.08 -15.26 7.52
C TYR A 37 -21.85 -14.99 6.22
N THR A 38 -22.42 -16.00 5.56
CA THR A 38 -23.27 -15.80 4.37
C THR A 38 -24.49 -14.93 4.66
N ASP A 39 -24.97 -14.92 5.90
CA ASP A 39 -26.08 -14.07 6.33
C ASP A 39 -25.77 -12.57 6.17
N LEU A 40 -24.48 -12.19 6.20
CA LEU A 40 -24.06 -10.81 5.93
C LEU A 40 -24.29 -10.37 4.48
N VAL A 41 -24.41 -11.32 3.55
CA VAL A 41 -24.64 -11.04 2.11
C VAL A 41 -25.88 -10.22 1.88
N GLU A 42 -26.95 -10.52 2.60
CA GLU A 42 -28.23 -9.80 2.48
C GLU A 42 -28.11 -8.30 2.79
N HIS A 43 -27.10 -7.96 3.61
CA HIS A 43 -26.83 -6.58 4.02
C HIS A 43 -25.93 -5.83 3.03
N THR A 44 -25.24 -6.52 2.11
CA THR A 44 -24.29 -5.92 1.16
C THR A 44 -24.89 -4.74 0.37
N PRO A 45 -26.08 -4.82 -0.24
CA PRO A 45 -26.67 -3.70 -0.98
C PRO A 45 -26.91 -2.47 -0.11
N LYS A 46 -27.42 -2.67 1.11
CA LYS A 46 -27.70 -1.61 2.07
C LYS A 46 -26.41 -0.93 2.55
N ILE A 47 -25.37 -1.72 2.83
CA ILE A 47 -24.07 -1.21 3.25
C ILE A 47 -23.43 -0.40 2.12
N ASN A 48 -23.43 -0.89 0.89
CA ASN A 48 -22.92 -0.16 -0.27
C ASN A 48 -23.65 1.16 -0.51
N GLN A 49 -24.99 1.18 -0.32
CA GLN A 49 -25.78 2.42 -0.38
C GLN A 49 -25.36 3.42 0.70
N GLN A 50 -25.08 2.96 1.92
CA GLN A 50 -24.59 3.82 3.01
C GLN A 50 -23.17 4.32 2.73
N LEU A 51 -22.27 3.46 2.27
CA LEU A 51 -20.92 3.86 1.86
C LEU A 51 -20.96 4.95 0.78
N ALA A 52 -21.84 4.80 -0.21
CA ALA A 52 -22.05 5.82 -1.23
C ALA A 52 -22.53 7.16 -0.65
N ARG A 53 -23.46 7.12 0.33
CA ARG A 53 -23.97 8.33 1.03
C ARG A 53 -22.89 9.01 1.88
N TYR A 54 -21.96 8.26 2.46
CA TYR A 54 -20.80 8.79 3.17
C TYR A 54 -19.72 9.35 2.23
N GLY A 55 -19.89 9.19 0.91
CA GLY A 55 -18.92 9.63 -0.08
C GLY A 55 -17.70 8.70 -0.17
N VAL A 56 -17.83 7.44 0.22
CA VAL A 56 -16.76 6.43 0.10
C VAL A 56 -16.58 6.09 -1.37
N LYS A 57 -15.72 6.87 -2.02
CA LYS A 57 -15.39 6.77 -3.43
C LYS A 57 -13.89 6.70 -3.59
N PHE A 58 -13.46 6.22 -4.73
CA PHE A 58 -12.09 6.22 -5.16
C PHE A 58 -11.99 7.00 -6.47
N GLY A 59 -11.09 7.98 -6.51
CA GLY A 59 -10.84 8.78 -7.71
C GLY A 59 -9.92 8.04 -8.67
N ILE A 60 -10.28 8.06 -9.95
CA ILE A 60 -9.46 7.49 -11.02
C ILE A 60 -9.27 8.57 -12.08
N TYR A 61 -8.01 8.80 -12.46
CA TYR A 61 -7.68 9.56 -13.64
C TYR A 61 -7.62 8.61 -14.84
N LYS A 62 -8.48 8.86 -15.84
CA LYS A 62 -8.48 8.13 -17.09
C LYS A 62 -8.54 9.14 -18.23
N ASP A 63 -7.59 9.05 -19.15
CA ASP A 63 -7.51 9.92 -20.34
C ASP A 63 -7.58 11.42 -19.99
N GLY A 64 -6.88 11.83 -18.91
CA GLY A 64 -6.86 13.21 -18.41
C GLY A 64 -8.13 13.65 -17.68
N THR A 65 -9.14 12.77 -17.54
CA THR A 65 -10.40 13.07 -16.86
C THR A 65 -10.45 12.42 -15.49
N PHE A 66 -10.76 13.21 -14.46
CA PHE A 66 -11.02 12.71 -13.10
C PHE A 66 -12.41 12.09 -13.03
N ASN A 67 -12.48 10.81 -12.68
CA ASN A 67 -13.72 10.08 -12.48
C ASN A 67 -13.77 9.51 -11.07
N GLU A 68 -14.82 9.78 -10.34
CA GLU A 68 -15.10 9.13 -9.06
C GLU A 68 -15.87 7.83 -9.28
N ARG A 69 -15.41 6.76 -8.64
CA ARG A 69 -16.10 5.45 -8.63
C ARG A 69 -16.39 5.04 -7.20
N LEU A 70 -17.55 4.43 -7.00
CA LEU A 70 -17.79 3.69 -5.76
C LEU A 70 -16.77 2.57 -5.66
N PHE A 71 -16.23 2.38 -4.46
CA PHE A 71 -15.37 1.24 -4.15
C PHE A 71 -16.29 0.11 -3.65
N PRO A 72 -16.60 -0.92 -4.47
CA PRO A 72 -17.59 -1.93 -4.12
C PRO A 72 -17.15 -2.72 -2.89
N PHE A 73 -18.03 -2.78 -1.90
CA PHE A 73 -17.83 -3.55 -0.69
C PHE A 73 -18.59 -4.87 -0.78
N ASP A 74 -17.93 -5.95 -0.34
CA ASP A 74 -18.55 -7.25 -0.08
C ASP A 74 -18.57 -7.51 1.42
N ALA A 75 -19.76 -7.80 1.96
CA ALA A 75 -19.98 -7.95 3.40
C ALA A 75 -19.39 -9.24 3.99
N ILE A 76 -19.08 -10.25 3.15
CA ILE A 76 -18.40 -11.45 3.62
C ILE A 76 -16.94 -11.10 3.99
N PRO A 77 -16.55 -11.19 5.27
CA PRO A 77 -15.23 -10.75 5.69
C PRO A 77 -14.13 -11.73 5.26
N ARG A 78 -12.90 -11.24 5.17
CA ARG A 78 -11.73 -12.09 5.32
C ARG A 78 -11.52 -12.36 6.80
N VAL A 79 -11.55 -13.61 7.20
CA VAL A 79 -11.29 -14.02 8.58
C VAL A 79 -9.84 -14.52 8.70
N ILE A 80 -9.12 -14.04 9.71
CA ILE A 80 -7.75 -14.44 10.02
C ILE A 80 -7.72 -14.92 11.47
N GLU A 81 -7.29 -16.17 11.64
CA GLU A 81 -7.15 -16.80 12.96
C GLU A 81 -6.10 -16.08 13.83
N ALA A 82 -6.32 -16.06 15.14
CA ALA A 82 -5.44 -15.38 16.10
C ALA A 82 -3.97 -15.82 16.00
N SER A 83 -3.71 -17.12 15.80
CA SER A 83 -2.35 -17.66 15.66
C SER A 83 -1.67 -17.17 14.37
N THR A 84 -2.40 -17.17 13.25
CA THR A 84 -1.91 -16.64 11.98
C THR A 84 -1.62 -15.15 12.09
N TRP A 85 -2.56 -14.38 12.68
CA TRP A 85 -2.35 -12.94 12.87
C TRP A 85 -1.12 -12.63 13.70
N LYS A 86 -0.90 -13.36 14.79
CA LYS A 86 0.28 -13.20 15.66
C LYS A 86 1.59 -13.38 14.89
N SER A 87 1.64 -14.34 13.96
CA SER A 87 2.81 -14.57 13.11
C SER A 87 2.99 -13.44 12.09
N LEU A 88 1.88 -12.98 11.48
CA LEU A 88 1.89 -11.84 10.55
C LEU A 88 2.34 -10.56 11.26
N GLU A 89 1.80 -10.27 12.43
CA GLU A 89 2.16 -9.11 13.24
C GLU A 89 3.65 -9.08 13.55
N ALA A 90 4.21 -10.19 14.05
CA ALA A 90 5.64 -10.30 14.35
C ALA A 90 6.50 -10.06 13.10
N GLY A 91 6.15 -10.66 11.98
CA GLY A 91 6.89 -10.50 10.73
C GLY A 91 6.76 -9.10 10.11
N LEU A 92 5.59 -8.47 10.25
CA LEU A 92 5.36 -7.10 9.79
C LEU A 92 6.18 -6.09 10.62
N ILE A 93 6.22 -6.25 11.95
CA ILE A 93 7.04 -5.43 12.84
C ILE A 93 8.51 -5.59 12.49
N GLN A 94 9.00 -6.84 12.37
CA GLN A 94 10.38 -7.14 11.98
C GLN A 94 10.74 -6.44 10.66
N ARG A 95 9.91 -6.59 9.64
CA ARG A 95 10.13 -6.03 8.31
C ARG A 95 10.21 -4.50 8.33
N VAL A 96 9.23 -3.83 8.95
CA VAL A 96 9.20 -2.35 8.99
C VAL A 96 10.34 -1.79 9.82
N ARG A 97 10.78 -2.47 10.88
CA ARG A 97 11.99 -2.09 11.63
C ARG A 97 13.23 -2.14 10.74
N ALA A 98 13.42 -3.23 9.98
CA ALA A 98 14.56 -3.36 9.06
C ALA A 98 14.54 -2.26 7.97
N LEU A 99 13.36 -1.94 7.41
CA LEU A 99 13.19 -0.86 6.43
C LEU A 99 13.51 0.53 7.01
N ASN A 100 13.10 0.82 8.25
CA ASN A 100 13.46 2.08 8.91
C ASN A 100 14.97 2.16 9.20
N LEU A 101 15.60 1.06 9.60
CA LEU A 101 17.08 1.02 9.79
C LEU A 101 17.81 1.22 8.46
N TYR A 102 17.33 0.63 7.37
CA TYR A 102 17.86 0.89 6.03
C TYR A 102 17.75 2.36 5.66
N LEU A 103 16.62 3.02 5.90
CA LEU A 103 16.46 4.45 5.62
C LEU A 103 17.40 5.30 6.47
N THR A 104 17.59 4.96 7.74
CA THR A 104 18.56 5.63 8.60
C THR A 104 19.98 5.48 8.06
N ASP A 105 20.34 4.28 7.63
CA ASP A 105 21.67 3.97 7.12
C ASP A 105 21.94 4.64 5.76
N VAL A 106 20.99 4.56 4.82
CA VAL A 106 21.18 5.11 3.46
C VAL A 106 21.29 6.63 3.45
N TYR A 107 20.64 7.33 4.38
CA TYR A 107 20.76 8.78 4.56
C TYR A 107 21.85 9.19 5.57
N GLY A 108 22.45 8.22 6.26
CA GLY A 108 23.54 8.39 7.23
C GLY A 108 24.86 7.78 6.78
N ASP A 109 25.28 6.73 7.48
CA ASP A 109 26.62 6.13 7.36
C ASP A 109 26.80 5.23 6.13
N ARG A 110 25.73 4.77 5.50
CA ARG A 110 25.71 3.95 4.27
C ARG A 110 26.44 2.61 4.40
N GLN A 111 26.43 2.03 5.61
CA GLN A 111 27.19 0.81 5.90
C GLN A 111 26.72 -0.40 5.09
N ILE A 112 25.41 -0.57 4.92
CA ILE A 112 24.86 -1.68 4.12
C ILE A 112 25.32 -1.65 2.65
N ILE A 113 25.60 -0.44 2.13
CA ILE A 113 26.13 -0.23 0.78
C ILE A 113 27.64 -0.54 0.80
N ALA A 114 28.38 -0.01 1.76
CA ALA A 114 29.82 -0.25 1.92
C ALA A 114 30.13 -1.76 2.08
N ASP A 115 29.26 -2.50 2.80
CA ASP A 115 29.38 -3.94 3.00
C ASP A 115 28.85 -4.76 1.79
N GLY A 116 28.36 -4.10 0.74
CA GLY A 116 27.93 -4.72 -0.51
C GLY A 116 26.64 -5.54 -0.43
N VAL A 117 25.84 -5.36 0.63
CA VAL A 117 24.55 -6.06 0.78
C VAL A 117 23.47 -5.49 -0.16
N VAL A 118 23.45 -4.16 -0.28
CA VAL A 118 22.64 -3.43 -1.26
C VAL A 118 23.60 -2.69 -2.19
N PRO A 119 23.56 -2.96 -3.51
CA PRO A 119 24.40 -2.23 -4.46
C PRO A 119 24.07 -0.74 -4.50
N GLU A 120 25.10 0.09 -4.67
CA GLU A 120 24.98 1.54 -4.81
C GLU A 120 24.02 1.93 -5.94
N ASP A 121 24.05 1.21 -7.07
CA ASP A 121 23.16 1.38 -8.21
C ASP A 121 21.68 1.19 -7.86
N PHE A 122 21.37 0.42 -6.81
CA PHE A 122 19.99 0.27 -6.32
C PHE A 122 19.62 1.34 -5.30
N ALA A 123 20.52 1.68 -4.39
CA ALA A 123 20.23 2.64 -3.33
C ALA A 123 20.02 4.06 -3.90
N PHE A 124 20.93 4.53 -4.77
CA PHE A 124 20.92 5.93 -5.23
C PHE A 124 20.26 6.17 -6.59
N ALA A 125 20.07 5.12 -7.41
CA ALA A 125 19.30 5.24 -8.64
C ALA A 125 17.77 5.11 -8.42
N SER A 126 17.33 4.85 -7.20
CA SER A 126 15.90 4.90 -6.85
C SER A 126 15.36 6.32 -7.01
N SER A 127 14.25 6.47 -7.71
CA SER A 127 13.56 7.78 -7.81
C SER A 127 13.03 8.27 -6.46
N GLY A 128 12.95 7.38 -5.48
CA GLY A 128 12.53 7.71 -4.11
C GLY A 128 13.68 8.17 -3.21
N TYR A 129 14.95 8.01 -3.65
CA TYR A 129 16.09 8.57 -2.95
C TYR A 129 16.19 10.07 -3.24
N LEU A 130 16.25 10.88 -2.20
CA LEU A 130 16.27 12.33 -2.29
C LEU A 130 17.55 12.88 -1.65
N PRO A 131 18.56 13.30 -2.46
CA PRO A 131 19.79 13.90 -1.92
C PRO A 131 19.54 15.10 -0.99
N GLN A 132 18.43 15.80 -1.20
CA GLN A 132 18.02 16.93 -0.36
C GLN A 132 17.70 16.54 1.09
N CYS A 133 17.50 15.24 1.35
CA CYS A 133 17.22 14.69 2.68
C CYS A 133 18.47 14.15 3.39
N GLU A 134 19.64 14.15 2.73
CA GLU A 134 20.89 13.72 3.35
C GLU A 134 21.23 14.57 4.58
N GLY A 135 21.71 13.92 5.62
CA GLY A 135 22.09 14.57 6.89
C GLY A 135 20.91 15.07 7.72
N ILE A 136 19.67 14.80 7.34
CA ILE A 136 18.48 15.11 8.14
C ILE A 136 18.07 13.84 8.91
N THR A 137 18.08 13.91 10.23
CA THR A 137 17.49 12.86 11.06
C THR A 137 16.05 13.24 11.40
N PRO A 138 15.05 12.45 10.96
CA PRO A 138 13.66 12.69 11.34
C PRO A 138 13.47 12.69 12.85
N PRO A 139 12.52 13.46 13.40
CA PRO A 139 12.17 13.36 14.81
C PRO A 139 11.87 11.91 15.22
N GLY A 140 12.50 11.44 16.30
CA GLY A 140 12.40 10.05 16.74
C GLY A 140 13.21 9.03 15.92
N GLY A 141 13.94 9.45 14.88
CA GLY A 141 14.73 8.56 14.02
C GLY A 141 13.88 7.64 13.12
N ILE A 142 12.59 7.91 12.95
CA ILE A 142 11.66 7.09 12.17
C ILE A 142 11.35 7.78 10.85
N TYR A 143 11.60 7.10 9.73
CA TYR A 143 11.29 7.59 8.38
C TYR A 143 9.90 7.16 7.92
N SER A 144 9.54 5.90 8.14
CA SER A 144 8.22 5.37 7.80
C SER A 144 7.42 5.10 9.07
N HIS A 145 6.57 6.05 9.44
CA HIS A 145 5.70 5.96 10.61
C HIS A 145 4.44 5.16 10.31
N ILE A 146 3.89 5.31 9.10
CA ILE A 146 2.72 4.59 8.62
C ILE A 146 3.15 3.78 7.40
N SER A 147 3.16 2.46 7.52
CA SER A 147 3.53 1.55 6.45
C SER A 147 2.33 0.70 6.04
N GLY A 148 2.11 0.54 4.75
CA GLY A 148 1.08 -0.34 4.18
C GLY A 148 1.74 -1.50 3.45
N ILE A 149 1.74 -2.68 4.06
CA ILE A 149 2.39 -3.86 3.50
C ILE A 149 1.35 -4.73 2.80
N ASP A 150 1.54 -4.98 1.52
CA ASP A 150 0.62 -5.77 0.71
C ASP A 150 1.02 -7.25 0.76
N LEU A 151 0.10 -8.07 1.23
CA LEU A 151 0.27 -9.49 1.50
C LEU A 151 -0.70 -10.33 0.69
N VAL A 152 -0.26 -11.51 0.27
CA VAL A 152 -1.13 -12.54 -0.29
C VAL A 152 -0.96 -13.85 0.45
N GLU A 153 -2.04 -14.62 0.54
CA GLU A 153 -2.06 -15.98 1.06
C GLU A 153 -2.06 -16.95 -0.12
N GLY A 154 -1.06 -17.82 -0.18
CA GLY A 154 -1.00 -18.92 -1.16
C GLY A 154 -1.99 -20.02 -0.82
N GLN A 155 -2.20 -20.96 -1.76
CA GLN A 155 -3.11 -22.09 -1.58
C GLN A 155 -2.71 -22.99 -0.40
N ASP A 156 -1.42 -23.04 -0.06
CA ASP A 156 -0.87 -23.81 1.07
C ASP A 156 -0.95 -23.06 2.40
N GLY A 157 -1.56 -21.86 2.43
CA GLY A 157 -1.64 -21.01 3.61
C GLY A 157 -0.37 -20.20 3.91
N THR A 158 0.66 -20.28 3.06
CA THR A 158 1.87 -19.45 3.18
C THR A 158 1.54 -18.01 2.81
N TRP A 159 1.99 -17.07 3.65
CA TRP A 159 1.84 -15.66 3.38
C TRP A 159 3.11 -15.08 2.74
N PHE A 160 2.90 -14.31 1.68
CA PHE A 160 3.96 -13.63 0.95
C PHE A 160 3.72 -12.12 0.96
N VAL A 161 4.78 -11.36 1.15
CA VAL A 161 4.76 -9.92 0.89
C VAL A 161 4.88 -9.72 -0.61
N LEU A 162 4.06 -8.84 -1.18
CA LEU A 162 4.12 -8.46 -2.59
C LEU A 162 4.77 -7.09 -2.81
N GLU A 163 4.57 -6.17 -1.86
CA GLU A 163 5.00 -4.78 -1.99
C GLU A 163 5.03 -4.10 -0.62
N ASP A 164 6.00 -3.21 -0.43
CA ASP A 164 6.10 -2.31 0.72
C ASP A 164 5.66 -0.91 0.29
N ASN A 165 4.55 -0.42 0.81
CA ASN A 165 4.08 0.93 0.55
C ASN A 165 4.40 1.81 1.76
N LEU A 166 5.43 2.65 1.65
CA LEU A 166 5.98 3.40 2.77
C LEU A 166 5.72 4.92 2.66
N ARG A 167 5.59 5.47 1.45
CA ARG A 167 5.44 6.93 1.26
C ARG A 167 4.13 7.47 1.79
N ILE A 168 3.01 7.09 1.21
CA ILE A 168 1.66 7.56 1.53
C ILE A 168 0.62 6.43 1.43
N PRO A 169 0.76 5.34 2.22
CA PRO A 169 -0.19 4.24 2.14
C PRO A 169 -1.61 4.73 2.47
N SER A 170 -2.57 4.25 1.68
CA SER A 170 -3.99 4.58 1.80
C SER A 170 -4.84 3.34 1.97
N GLY A 171 -6.04 3.52 2.53
CA GLY A 171 -7.05 2.48 2.58
C GLY A 171 -7.52 2.08 3.97
N ALA A 172 -6.97 2.64 5.06
CA ALA A 172 -7.38 2.30 6.42
C ALA A 172 -8.82 2.74 6.75
N SER A 173 -9.30 3.82 6.14
CA SER A 173 -10.65 4.33 6.36
C SER A 173 -11.75 3.38 5.89
N TYR A 174 -11.52 2.63 4.81
CA TYR A 174 -12.55 1.78 4.21
C TYR A 174 -13.00 0.64 5.15
N PRO A 175 -12.11 -0.22 5.70
CA PRO A 175 -12.54 -1.25 6.65
C PRO A 175 -13.08 -0.67 7.96
N LEU A 176 -12.62 0.50 8.41
CA LEU A 176 -13.17 1.18 9.60
C LEU A 176 -14.64 1.50 9.43
N ILE A 177 -15.00 2.16 8.32
CA ILE A 177 -16.38 2.57 8.03
C ILE A 177 -17.23 1.34 7.75
N ALA A 178 -16.75 0.43 6.90
CA ALA A 178 -17.49 -0.77 6.53
C ALA A 178 -17.82 -1.63 7.76
N ARG A 179 -16.86 -1.88 8.67
CA ARG A 179 -17.10 -2.60 9.91
C ARG A 179 -18.14 -1.92 10.78
N GLY A 180 -18.10 -0.60 10.90
CA GLY A 180 -19.09 0.16 11.64
C GLY A 180 -20.49 0.01 11.06
N LEU A 181 -20.63 -0.06 9.73
CA LEU A 181 -21.89 -0.30 9.05
C LEU A 181 -22.38 -1.74 9.23
N CYS A 182 -21.50 -2.72 9.03
CA CYS A 182 -21.83 -4.14 9.24
C CYS A 182 -22.33 -4.40 10.66
N ARG A 183 -21.62 -3.86 11.66
CA ARG A 183 -22.03 -3.99 13.09
C ARG A 183 -23.40 -3.41 13.38
N ARG A 184 -23.82 -2.34 12.69
CA ARG A 184 -25.17 -1.77 12.81
C ARG A 184 -26.24 -2.59 12.08
N CYS A 185 -25.88 -3.26 10.99
CA CYS A 185 -26.79 -4.09 10.22
C CYS A 185 -27.00 -5.46 10.88
N ASP A 186 -25.96 -6.05 11.43
CA ASP A 186 -25.99 -7.37 12.07
C ASP A 186 -25.17 -7.41 13.36
N ALA A 187 -25.75 -6.83 14.41
CA ALA A 187 -25.13 -6.85 15.74
C ALA A 187 -25.05 -8.26 16.36
N GLY A 188 -25.84 -9.21 15.86
CA GLY A 188 -25.88 -10.60 16.33
C GLY A 188 -24.56 -11.30 16.01
N THR A 189 -24.17 -11.34 14.76
CA THR A 189 -22.92 -11.93 14.28
C THR A 189 -21.71 -11.32 14.99
N PHE A 190 -21.69 -9.98 15.18
CA PHE A 190 -20.57 -9.33 15.88
C PHE A 190 -20.49 -9.63 17.37
N ARG A 191 -21.61 -9.97 18.03
CA ARG A 191 -21.58 -10.45 19.43
C ARG A 191 -21.16 -11.91 19.53
N ALA A 192 -21.52 -12.72 18.55
CA ALA A 192 -21.22 -14.16 18.53
C ALA A 192 -19.77 -14.47 18.12
N THR A 193 -19.14 -13.59 17.35
CA THR A 193 -17.79 -13.80 16.79
C THR A 193 -16.76 -13.01 17.61
N PRO A 194 -15.69 -13.66 18.12
CA PRO A 194 -14.66 -13.01 18.92
C PRO A 194 -13.68 -12.20 18.05
N ILE A 195 -14.16 -11.10 17.46
CA ILE A 195 -13.40 -10.26 16.56
C ILE A 195 -12.66 -9.18 17.37
N VAL A 196 -11.36 -9.01 17.10
CA VAL A 196 -10.58 -7.89 17.64
C VAL A 196 -11.13 -6.56 17.13
N ASP A 197 -11.24 -5.58 18.02
CA ASP A 197 -11.75 -4.26 17.66
C ASP A 197 -10.75 -3.50 16.78
N ASN A 198 -11.25 -2.85 15.74
CA ASN A 198 -10.43 -2.09 14.80
C ASN A 198 -10.64 -0.57 14.91
N ARG A 199 -11.47 -0.09 15.85
CA ARG A 199 -11.86 1.34 15.95
C ARG A 199 -10.73 2.24 16.42
N ASP A 200 -9.66 1.70 16.93
CA ASP A 200 -8.53 2.41 17.53
C ASP A 200 -7.53 3.00 16.52
N TYR A 201 -7.71 2.78 15.20
CA TYR A 201 -6.77 3.29 14.20
C TYR A 201 -6.53 4.81 14.29
N GLY A 202 -7.60 5.59 14.46
CA GLY A 202 -7.48 7.05 14.61
C GLY A 202 -6.69 7.45 15.87
N ALA A 203 -6.93 6.77 17.00
CA ALA A 203 -6.18 6.98 18.22
C ALA A 203 -4.70 6.58 18.07
N ARG A 204 -4.40 5.48 17.37
CA ARG A 204 -3.02 5.07 17.04
C ARG A 204 -2.33 6.09 16.15
N LEU A 205 -3.00 6.59 15.12
CA LEU A 205 -2.48 7.64 14.25
C LEU A 205 -2.18 8.91 15.05
N LYS A 206 -3.11 9.31 15.92
CA LYS A 206 -2.89 10.44 16.83
C LYS A 206 -1.67 10.23 17.72
N ALA A 207 -1.54 9.06 18.32
CA ALA A 207 -0.40 8.72 19.18
C ALA A 207 0.94 8.78 18.43
N VAL A 208 0.98 8.34 17.16
CA VAL A 208 2.16 8.48 16.30
C VAL A 208 2.48 9.95 16.06
N MET A 209 1.47 10.77 15.73
CA MET A 209 1.66 12.21 15.51
C MET A 209 2.13 12.91 16.78
N ASP A 210 1.50 12.64 17.93
CA ASP A 210 1.85 13.22 19.22
C ASP A 210 3.28 12.85 19.66
N ASN A 211 3.72 11.61 19.35
CA ASN A 211 5.06 11.13 19.71
C ASN A 211 6.19 11.92 19.04
N VAL A 212 5.97 12.39 17.80
CA VAL A 212 6.99 13.14 17.03
C VAL A 212 6.74 14.65 17.02
N ASN A 213 5.63 15.11 17.59
CA ASN A 213 5.23 16.51 17.59
C ASN A 213 6.26 17.40 18.26
N THR A 214 6.78 18.38 17.53
CA THR A 214 7.81 19.31 18.00
C THR A 214 7.24 20.53 18.76
N GLY A 215 5.97 20.49 19.12
CA GLY A 215 5.22 21.55 19.80
C GLY A 215 4.32 22.32 18.85
N GLY A 216 3.02 22.14 19.00
CA GLY A 216 1.98 22.76 18.16
C GLY A 216 0.85 21.82 17.79
N ALA A 217 0.09 22.19 16.78
CA ALA A 217 -1.03 21.38 16.28
C ALA A 217 -0.55 20.17 15.46
N ASN A 218 -1.35 19.10 15.46
CA ASN A 218 -1.26 18.03 14.50
C ASN A 218 -2.07 18.41 13.26
N VAL A 219 -1.45 18.30 12.08
CA VAL A 219 -2.07 18.65 10.80
C VAL A 219 -1.95 17.51 9.81
N ILE A 220 -3.02 17.24 9.08
CA ILE A 220 -2.99 16.37 7.89
C ILE A 220 -3.00 17.27 6.66
N LEU A 221 -1.90 17.27 5.90
CA LEU A 221 -1.77 18.01 4.65
C LEU A 221 -2.39 17.24 3.50
N THR A 222 -3.44 17.79 2.91
CA THR A 222 -4.10 17.24 1.72
C THR A 222 -3.88 18.12 0.50
N PRO A 223 -3.66 17.56 -0.70
CA PRO A 223 -3.66 18.35 -1.94
C PRO A 223 -5.05 18.82 -2.36
N GLY A 224 -6.10 18.53 -1.58
CA GLY A 224 -7.46 18.99 -1.80
C GLY A 224 -8.39 17.94 -2.39
N ARG A 225 -9.64 18.36 -2.64
CA ARG A 225 -10.79 17.51 -3.00
C ARG A 225 -10.65 16.71 -4.30
N TYR A 226 -9.74 17.08 -5.16
CA TYR A 226 -9.50 16.36 -6.42
C TYR A 226 -8.49 15.21 -6.26
N ASN A 227 -7.96 14.99 -5.07
CA ASN A 227 -7.14 13.82 -4.81
C ASN A 227 -8.00 12.57 -4.67
N ALA A 228 -7.54 11.45 -5.24
CA ALA A 228 -8.25 10.17 -5.23
C ALA A 228 -8.60 9.66 -3.81
N ALA A 229 -7.77 10.01 -2.82
CA ALA A 229 -7.92 9.59 -1.43
C ALA A 229 -8.43 10.71 -0.50
N TYR A 230 -8.95 11.83 -1.04
CA TYR A 230 -9.38 12.98 -0.22
C TYR A 230 -10.38 12.59 0.87
N PHE A 231 -11.32 11.69 0.55
CA PHE A 231 -12.25 11.16 1.54
C PHE A 231 -11.52 10.60 2.77
N GLU A 232 -10.48 9.78 2.54
CA GLU A 232 -9.67 9.21 3.63
C GLU A 232 -8.94 10.30 4.42
N HIS A 233 -8.40 11.32 3.76
CA HIS A 233 -7.71 12.41 4.43
C HIS A 233 -8.63 13.13 5.43
N ALA A 234 -9.86 13.47 5.00
CA ALA A 234 -10.86 14.10 5.84
C ALA A 234 -11.34 13.18 6.97
N TYR A 235 -11.58 11.91 6.66
CA TYR A 235 -12.01 10.92 7.65
C TYR A 235 -10.95 10.70 8.74
N LEU A 236 -9.68 10.54 8.34
CA LEU A 236 -8.60 10.31 9.29
C LEU A 236 -8.27 11.55 10.11
N SER A 237 -8.42 12.76 9.57
CA SER A 237 -8.23 13.99 10.34
C SER A 237 -9.22 14.10 11.51
N GLU A 238 -10.50 13.77 11.25
CA GLU A 238 -11.52 13.70 12.30
C GLU A 238 -11.19 12.62 13.35
N LYS A 239 -10.77 11.43 12.91
CA LYS A 239 -10.50 10.29 13.82
C LYS A 239 -9.21 10.44 14.63
N ALA A 240 -8.23 11.15 14.11
CA ALA A 240 -6.96 11.41 14.77
C ALA A 240 -6.94 12.76 15.54
N ASP A 241 -8.06 13.47 15.58
CA ASP A 241 -8.14 14.81 16.21
C ASP A 241 -7.04 15.74 15.66
N ALA A 242 -6.91 15.78 14.32
CA ALA A 242 -5.93 16.58 13.60
C ALA A 242 -6.62 17.57 12.67
N ILE A 243 -5.98 18.69 12.40
CA ILE A 243 -6.49 19.70 11.46
C ILE A 243 -6.27 19.19 10.04
N LEU A 244 -7.33 19.16 9.21
CA LEU A 244 -7.17 18.95 7.78
C LEU A 244 -6.82 20.28 7.12
N ALA A 245 -5.67 20.38 6.46
CA ALA A 245 -5.24 21.60 5.81
C ALA A 245 -4.86 21.37 4.33
N GLU A 246 -5.26 22.31 3.48
CA GLU A 246 -4.74 22.45 2.12
C GLU A 246 -3.47 23.35 2.14
N PRO A 247 -2.57 23.27 1.14
CA PRO A 247 -1.31 24.04 1.12
C PRO A 247 -1.46 25.54 1.34
N LYS A 248 -2.52 26.16 0.76
CA LYS A 248 -2.80 27.59 0.89
C LYS A 248 -3.08 28.07 2.32
N GLU A 249 -3.42 27.13 3.21
CA GLU A 249 -3.69 27.39 4.64
C GLU A 249 -2.44 27.25 5.51
N LEU A 250 -1.33 26.80 4.91
CA LEU A 250 -0.05 26.63 5.57
C LEU A 250 0.99 27.63 5.07
N PHE A 251 1.90 28.03 5.92
CA PHE A 251 3.05 28.84 5.55
C PHE A 251 4.19 28.68 6.56
N VAL A 252 5.40 28.95 6.10
CA VAL A 252 6.61 28.91 6.94
C VAL A 252 7.10 30.33 7.18
N GLU A 253 7.36 30.66 8.44
CA GLU A 253 7.98 31.92 8.87
C GLU A 253 9.04 31.60 9.92
N ASN A 254 10.26 32.15 9.74
CA ASN A 254 11.41 31.90 10.62
C ASN A 254 11.60 30.40 10.91
N GLU A 255 11.66 29.57 9.84
CA GLU A 255 11.83 28.11 9.92
C GLU A 255 10.80 27.40 10.81
N THR A 256 9.61 27.97 10.96
CA THR A 256 8.50 27.40 11.72
C THR A 256 7.26 27.33 10.86
N LEU A 257 6.60 26.15 10.85
CA LEU A 257 5.38 25.93 10.09
C LEU A 257 4.16 26.42 10.89
N PHE A 258 3.29 27.15 10.22
CA PHE A 258 2.04 27.67 10.78
C PHE A 258 0.83 27.27 9.93
N TYR A 259 -0.31 27.07 10.60
CA TYR A 259 -1.64 26.96 10.03
C TYR A 259 -2.41 28.27 10.27
N ARG A 260 -3.09 28.78 9.23
CA ARG A 260 -3.92 30.00 9.28
C ARG A 260 -5.32 29.67 9.77
N ASP A 261 -5.64 30.03 10.99
CA ASP A 261 -6.95 29.82 11.61
C ASP A 261 -7.63 31.16 11.92
N ALA A 262 -8.59 31.58 11.09
CA ALA A 262 -9.51 32.69 11.36
C ALA A 262 -8.89 33.94 12.06
N GLY A 263 -7.69 34.33 11.63
CA GLY A 263 -6.96 35.48 12.16
C GLY A 263 -5.93 35.18 13.26
N ARG A 264 -5.71 33.90 13.57
CA ARG A 264 -4.61 33.39 14.40
C ARG A 264 -3.74 32.45 13.62
N ASN A 265 -2.45 32.47 13.88
CA ASN A 265 -1.50 31.53 13.33
C ASN A 265 -1.20 30.45 14.39
N LEU A 266 -1.58 29.22 14.12
CA LEU A 266 -1.29 28.08 14.97
C LEU A 266 0.02 27.46 14.54
N ARG A 267 0.99 27.31 15.44
CA ARG A 267 2.20 26.54 15.16
C ARG A 267 1.82 25.08 14.86
N VAL A 268 2.43 24.49 13.84
CA VAL A 268 2.29 23.09 13.49
C VAL A 268 3.52 22.32 13.97
N GLY A 269 3.33 21.33 14.83
CA GLY A 269 4.41 20.51 15.36
C GLY A 269 4.56 19.17 14.65
N ALA A 270 3.46 18.60 14.14
CA ALA A 270 3.48 17.39 13.34
C ALA A 270 2.60 17.52 12.10
N LEU A 271 3.15 17.18 10.95
CA LEU A 271 2.49 17.25 9.65
C LEU A 271 2.42 15.86 9.03
N TYR A 272 1.22 15.25 8.97
CA TYR A 272 1.01 14.02 8.21
C TYR A 272 0.70 14.39 6.76
N ARG A 273 1.67 14.19 5.87
CA ARG A 273 1.54 14.51 4.45
C ARG A 273 0.76 13.47 3.68
N ARG A 274 -0.12 13.92 2.79
CA ARG A 274 -0.88 13.05 1.87
C ARG A 274 -0.61 13.41 0.41
N LEU A 275 0.62 13.82 0.12
CA LEU A 275 1.16 14.08 -1.22
C LEU A 275 2.59 13.56 -1.33
N SER A 276 3.02 13.29 -2.55
CA SER A 276 4.36 12.77 -2.84
C SER A 276 5.44 13.81 -2.57
N ASP A 277 6.66 13.31 -2.34
CA ASP A 277 7.81 14.13 -1.96
C ASP A 277 8.10 15.27 -2.93
N GLU A 278 8.03 14.99 -4.23
CA GLU A 278 8.33 15.94 -5.29
C GLU A 278 7.43 17.18 -5.27
N TYR A 279 6.23 17.08 -4.68
CA TYR A 279 5.28 18.21 -4.60
C TYR A 279 5.28 18.89 -3.23
N LEU A 280 6.06 18.39 -2.26
CA LEU A 280 5.95 18.80 -0.85
C LEU A 280 6.43 20.24 -0.60
N ASP A 281 7.53 20.64 -1.24
CA ASP A 281 8.11 21.99 -1.14
C ASP A 281 8.61 22.45 -2.51
N PRO A 282 7.95 23.45 -3.15
CA PRO A 282 8.36 23.93 -4.47
C PRO A 282 9.74 24.59 -4.50
N LEU A 283 10.27 25.02 -3.36
CA LEU A 283 11.62 25.61 -3.28
C LEU A 283 12.73 24.56 -3.10
N CYS A 284 12.36 23.31 -2.80
CA CYS A 284 13.32 22.23 -2.59
C CYS A 284 13.25 21.16 -3.70
N PHE A 285 12.06 20.88 -4.22
CA PHE A 285 11.81 19.79 -5.17
C PHE A 285 11.28 20.32 -6.52
N CYS A 286 10.00 20.12 -6.80
CA CYS A 286 9.39 20.54 -8.06
C CYS A 286 8.93 22.02 -7.98
N ALA A 287 9.63 22.91 -8.67
CA ALA A 287 9.35 24.36 -8.64
C ALA A 287 7.93 24.73 -9.12
N ASP A 288 7.33 23.88 -9.97
CA ASP A 288 5.98 24.09 -10.52
C ASP A 288 4.89 23.51 -9.59
N SER A 289 5.23 22.99 -8.41
CA SER A 289 4.24 22.44 -7.48
C SER A 289 3.32 23.53 -6.92
N LEU A 290 2.03 23.41 -7.22
CA LEU A 290 0.97 24.26 -6.68
C LEU A 290 0.30 23.65 -5.43
N ILE A 291 0.70 22.44 -5.03
CA ILE A 291 0.12 21.67 -3.95
C ILE A 291 1.10 21.43 -2.80
N GLY A 292 2.25 22.10 -2.80
CA GLY A 292 3.25 22.07 -1.75
C GLY A 292 3.21 23.32 -0.87
N VAL A 293 4.03 23.30 0.18
CA VAL A 293 4.21 24.43 1.13
C VAL A 293 5.62 24.98 0.98
N PRO A 294 5.80 26.21 0.46
CA PRO A 294 7.13 26.80 0.26
C PRO A 294 7.91 26.90 1.58
N ASN A 295 9.20 26.58 1.57
CA ASN A 295 10.10 26.54 2.72
C ASN A 295 9.77 25.45 3.78
N LEU A 296 8.90 24.50 3.49
CA LEU A 296 8.58 23.44 4.44
C LEU A 296 9.84 22.65 4.83
N MET A 297 10.72 22.39 3.86
CA MET A 297 11.97 21.66 4.10
C MET A 297 12.97 22.45 4.95
N SER A 298 12.91 23.78 5.01
CA SER A 298 13.73 24.56 5.95
C SER A 298 13.26 24.36 7.39
N ALA A 299 11.93 24.41 7.63
CA ALA A 299 11.36 24.13 8.94
C ALA A 299 11.64 22.69 9.40
N TYR A 300 11.61 21.74 8.47
CA TYR A 300 11.92 20.34 8.75
C TYR A 300 13.39 20.13 9.13
N ARG A 301 14.34 20.71 8.37
CA ARG A 301 15.78 20.67 8.69
C ARG A 301 16.12 21.31 10.03
N ALA A 302 15.43 22.39 10.38
CA ALA A 302 15.58 23.06 11.67
C ALA A 302 15.00 22.27 12.84
N GLY A 303 14.32 21.13 12.59
CA GLY A 303 13.68 20.32 13.61
C GLY A 303 12.42 20.97 14.22
N ASN A 304 11.86 21.98 13.56
CA ASN A 304 10.72 22.75 14.07
C ASN A 304 9.35 22.13 13.68
N VAL A 305 9.34 21.14 12.79
CA VAL A 305 8.17 20.35 12.43
C VAL A 305 8.58 18.92 12.14
N ALA A 306 7.79 17.96 12.60
CA ALA A 306 7.90 16.56 12.16
C ALA A 306 7.05 16.33 10.92
N ILE A 307 7.57 15.62 9.91
CA ILE A 307 6.83 15.23 8.72
C ILE A 307 6.63 13.71 8.73
N ILE A 308 5.40 13.26 8.66
CA ILE A 308 4.95 11.86 8.66
C ILE A 308 4.37 11.54 7.26
N ASN A 309 4.80 10.54 6.54
CA ASN A 309 6.10 9.88 6.64
C ASN A 309 7.22 10.84 6.20
N ALA A 310 8.42 10.62 6.70
CA ALA A 310 9.54 11.51 6.42
C ALA A 310 9.83 11.62 4.91
N PRO A 311 10.18 12.82 4.41
CA PRO A 311 10.65 12.98 3.04
C PRO A 311 11.86 12.08 2.77
N GLY A 312 11.91 11.51 1.57
CA GLY A 312 12.97 10.59 1.17
C GLY A 312 12.74 9.13 1.56
N ASN A 313 11.70 8.79 2.35
CA ASN A 313 11.40 7.39 2.68
C ASN A 313 11.02 6.53 1.46
N GLY A 314 10.75 7.17 0.32
CA GLY A 314 10.58 6.51 -0.97
C GLY A 314 11.78 5.68 -1.42
N ALA A 315 12.97 5.91 -0.87
CA ALA A 315 14.14 5.07 -1.12
C ALA A 315 13.91 3.61 -0.72
N ALA A 316 13.07 3.34 0.29
CA ALA A 316 12.71 1.98 0.71
C ALA A 316 11.39 1.47 0.10
N ASP A 317 10.67 2.31 -0.63
CA ASP A 317 9.40 2.02 -1.33
C ASP A 317 9.64 1.55 -2.79
N ASP A 318 10.90 1.50 -3.22
CA ASP A 318 11.33 1.06 -4.54
C ASP A 318 11.23 -0.46 -4.67
N LYS A 319 10.59 -0.93 -5.75
CA LYS A 319 10.39 -2.37 -5.98
C LYS A 319 11.71 -3.16 -6.14
N GLY A 320 12.79 -2.50 -6.56
CA GLY A 320 14.12 -3.11 -6.58
C GLY A 320 14.70 -3.29 -5.16
N ILE A 321 14.45 -2.34 -4.28
CA ILE A 321 14.86 -2.41 -2.87
C ILE A 321 14.10 -3.51 -2.11
N TYR A 322 12.85 -3.75 -2.45
CA TYR A 322 12.06 -4.85 -1.91
C TYR A 322 12.80 -6.21 -1.97
N TYR A 323 13.57 -6.49 -3.03
CA TYR A 323 14.36 -7.71 -3.15
C TYR A 323 15.36 -7.91 -1.98
N PHE A 324 15.90 -6.80 -1.47
CA PHE A 324 16.92 -6.84 -0.43
C PHE A 324 16.35 -6.88 0.99
N VAL A 325 15.04 -6.71 1.20
CA VAL A 325 14.47 -6.64 2.54
C VAL A 325 14.76 -7.87 3.41
N PRO A 326 14.71 -9.11 2.90
CA PRO A 326 15.14 -10.28 3.67
C PRO A 326 16.62 -10.22 4.10
N LYS A 327 17.49 -9.65 3.27
CA LYS A 327 18.91 -9.43 3.62
C LYS A 327 19.07 -8.30 4.64
N MET A 328 18.24 -7.25 4.57
CA MET A 328 18.21 -6.18 5.56
C MET A 328 17.79 -6.68 6.95
N VAL A 329 16.82 -7.58 7.03
CA VAL A 329 16.40 -8.22 8.29
C VAL A 329 17.61 -8.94 8.94
N LYS A 330 18.34 -9.73 8.15
CA LYS A 330 19.54 -10.41 8.64
C LYS A 330 20.63 -9.43 9.04
N TYR A 331 20.88 -8.43 8.21
CA TYR A 331 21.95 -7.46 8.39
C TYR A 331 21.74 -6.58 9.62
N TYR A 332 20.59 -5.94 9.74
CA TYR A 332 20.32 -4.98 10.81
C TYR A 332 19.83 -5.62 12.11
N LEU A 333 19.07 -6.70 12.02
CA LEU A 333 18.45 -7.31 13.20
C LEU A 333 19.15 -8.59 13.65
N GLY A 334 19.99 -9.20 12.79
CA GLY A 334 20.61 -10.51 13.07
C GLY A 334 19.58 -11.64 13.14
N GLU A 335 18.40 -11.45 12.53
CA GLU A 335 17.27 -12.36 12.61
C GLU A 335 16.98 -13.02 11.25
N GLU A 336 16.34 -14.19 11.24
CA GLU A 336 15.79 -14.76 10.02
C GLU A 336 14.44 -14.08 9.68
N PRO A 337 14.17 -13.79 8.39
CA PRO A 337 12.91 -13.20 7.98
C PRO A 337 11.71 -14.09 8.31
N ILE A 338 10.75 -13.57 9.06
CA ILE A 338 9.50 -14.27 9.41
C ILE A 338 8.57 -14.33 8.20
N LEU A 339 8.41 -13.19 7.49
CA LEU A 339 7.62 -13.11 6.27
C LEU A 339 8.49 -13.33 5.04
N LYS A 340 7.96 -14.12 4.11
CA LYS A 340 8.61 -14.37 2.82
C LYS A 340 8.27 -13.28 1.81
N ASN A 341 9.23 -12.89 0.98
CA ASN A 341 8.92 -12.19 -0.26
C ASN A 341 8.32 -13.18 -1.28
N ALA A 342 7.47 -12.71 -2.19
CA ALA A 342 7.24 -13.44 -3.43
C ALA A 342 8.60 -13.69 -4.10
N PRO A 343 8.88 -14.90 -4.63
CA PRO A 343 10.14 -15.16 -5.31
C PRO A 343 10.39 -14.10 -6.39
N THR A 344 11.50 -13.39 -6.27
CA THR A 344 11.78 -12.18 -7.06
C THR A 344 13.17 -12.27 -7.65
N TYR A 345 13.28 -11.87 -8.91
CA TYR A 345 14.51 -11.84 -9.70
C TYR A 345 14.82 -10.41 -10.11
N LEU A 346 16.10 -10.04 -10.01
CA LEU A 346 16.60 -8.75 -10.48
C LEU A 346 17.39 -8.93 -11.77
N PRO A 347 16.87 -8.54 -12.95
CA PRO A 347 17.61 -8.60 -14.20
C PRO A 347 18.96 -7.86 -14.20
N PHE A 348 19.20 -7.06 -13.16
CA PHE A 348 20.51 -6.45 -12.89
C PHE A 348 21.63 -7.49 -12.68
N TYR A 349 21.32 -8.64 -12.11
CA TYR A 349 22.25 -9.74 -11.93
C TYR A 349 22.23 -10.67 -13.15
N PRO A 350 23.41 -11.12 -13.63
CA PRO A 350 23.48 -11.98 -14.85
C PRO A 350 22.64 -13.25 -14.77
N ASP A 351 22.65 -13.93 -13.63
CA ASP A 351 21.91 -15.19 -13.44
C ASP A 351 20.41 -14.95 -13.45
N ASP A 352 19.95 -13.91 -12.73
CA ASP A 352 18.54 -13.51 -12.73
C ASP A 352 18.09 -13.02 -14.11
N MET A 353 18.96 -12.29 -14.84
CA MET A 353 18.71 -11.90 -16.23
C MET A 353 18.48 -13.11 -17.12
N ALA A 354 19.35 -14.13 -17.02
CA ALA A 354 19.21 -15.34 -17.82
C ALA A 354 17.87 -16.04 -17.52
N TYR A 355 17.53 -16.19 -16.24
CA TYR A 355 16.27 -16.78 -15.81
C TYR A 355 15.06 -15.99 -16.34
N VAL A 356 15.07 -14.66 -16.17
CA VAL A 356 13.97 -13.79 -16.63
C VAL A 356 13.81 -13.86 -18.15
N GLN A 357 14.92 -13.90 -18.90
CA GLN A 357 14.85 -14.03 -20.37
C GLN A 357 14.25 -15.36 -20.83
N GLU A 358 14.48 -16.43 -20.09
CA GLU A 358 13.93 -17.74 -20.39
C GLU A 358 12.45 -17.84 -20.00
N HIS A 359 12.06 -17.32 -18.83
CA HIS A 359 10.76 -17.56 -18.20
C HIS A 359 9.82 -16.34 -18.20
N ALA A 360 10.12 -15.28 -18.95
CA ALA A 360 9.33 -14.04 -18.92
C ALA A 360 7.84 -14.25 -19.25
N ASP A 361 7.47 -15.31 -19.97
CA ASP A 361 6.10 -15.69 -20.30
C ASP A 361 5.30 -16.23 -19.10
N THR A 362 5.98 -16.65 -18.03
CA THR A 362 5.34 -17.16 -16.82
C THR A 362 5.47 -16.21 -15.62
N LEU A 363 6.26 -15.15 -15.75
CA LEU A 363 6.56 -14.21 -14.69
C LEU A 363 5.67 -12.96 -14.74
N VAL A 364 5.58 -12.29 -13.59
CA VAL A 364 5.06 -10.92 -13.49
C VAL A 364 6.24 -9.97 -13.55
N ILE A 365 6.28 -9.13 -14.57
CA ILE A 365 7.31 -8.10 -14.75
C ILE A 365 6.77 -6.77 -14.22
N LYS A 366 7.55 -6.10 -13.39
CA LYS A 366 7.17 -4.82 -12.79
C LYS A 366 8.22 -3.75 -13.08
N ASP A 367 7.78 -2.58 -13.50
CA ASP A 367 8.62 -1.38 -13.55
C ASP A 367 8.81 -0.84 -12.13
N VAL A 368 10.06 -0.60 -11.73
CA VAL A 368 10.38 -0.19 -10.35
C VAL A 368 9.90 1.21 -10.01
N ALA A 369 9.76 2.09 -11.02
CA ALA A 369 9.37 3.49 -10.85
C ALA A 369 7.84 3.69 -10.78
N GLU A 370 7.05 2.70 -11.24
CA GLU A 370 5.61 2.83 -11.34
C GLU A 370 4.91 2.35 -10.05
N ALA A 371 3.79 2.98 -9.71
CA ALA A 371 2.99 2.67 -8.51
C ALA A 371 1.52 2.39 -8.87
N GLY A 372 0.72 1.89 -7.92
CA GLY A 372 -0.73 1.71 -8.07
C GLY A 372 -1.14 0.63 -9.08
N GLY A 373 -0.25 -0.32 -9.40
CA GLY A 373 -0.50 -1.39 -10.39
C GLY A 373 -0.28 -0.96 -11.84
N TYR A 374 0.19 0.25 -12.07
CA TYR A 374 0.73 0.66 -13.37
C TYR A 374 2.12 0.04 -13.55
N GLY A 375 2.49 -0.28 -14.79
CA GLY A 375 3.78 -0.92 -15.08
C GLY A 375 3.90 -2.39 -14.64
N VAL A 376 2.79 -3.04 -14.22
CA VAL A 376 2.73 -4.48 -13.92
C VAL A 376 2.25 -5.22 -15.16
N VAL A 377 3.06 -6.15 -15.64
CA VAL A 377 2.79 -6.94 -16.84
C VAL A 377 2.89 -8.42 -16.51
N PHE A 378 1.83 -9.17 -16.80
CA PHE A 378 1.86 -10.63 -16.76
C PHE A 378 2.37 -11.14 -18.11
N GLY A 379 3.50 -11.83 -18.10
CA GLY A 379 4.10 -12.35 -19.33
C GLY A 379 3.18 -13.28 -20.10
N SER A 380 2.36 -14.06 -19.37
CA SER A 380 1.35 -14.97 -19.94
C SER A 380 0.20 -14.27 -20.68
N GLU A 381 0.02 -12.97 -20.48
CA GLU A 381 -1.03 -12.16 -21.14
C GLU A 381 -0.51 -11.44 -22.39
N LEU A 382 0.79 -11.54 -22.69
CA LEU A 382 1.41 -10.88 -23.83
C LEU A 382 1.42 -11.73 -25.08
N GLU A 383 1.15 -11.09 -26.22
CA GLU A 383 1.43 -11.69 -27.52
C GLU A 383 2.95 -11.87 -27.70
N PRO A 384 3.40 -12.90 -28.43
CA PRO A 384 4.84 -13.23 -28.58
C PRO A 384 5.72 -12.06 -29.02
N GLU A 385 5.23 -11.21 -29.92
CA GLU A 385 5.97 -10.03 -30.40
C GLU A 385 6.21 -9.04 -29.25
N LYS A 386 5.17 -8.71 -28.49
CA LYS A 386 5.26 -7.80 -27.33
C LYS A 386 6.13 -8.37 -26.21
N LEU A 387 6.08 -9.68 -26.00
CA LEU A 387 6.94 -10.35 -25.05
C LEU A 387 8.42 -10.24 -25.45
N ASN A 388 8.73 -10.37 -26.74
CA ASN A 388 10.08 -10.19 -27.25
C ASN A 388 10.56 -8.75 -27.11
N ASP A 389 9.69 -7.76 -27.36
CA ASP A 389 9.99 -6.34 -27.14
C ASP A 389 10.28 -6.05 -25.66
N LEU A 390 9.47 -6.61 -24.76
CA LEU A 390 9.69 -6.50 -23.31
C LEU A 390 11.01 -7.13 -22.89
N LYS A 391 11.34 -8.33 -23.37
CA LYS A 391 12.62 -9.00 -23.14
C LYS A 391 13.82 -8.16 -23.63
N ALA A 392 13.70 -7.53 -24.80
CA ALA A 392 14.71 -6.62 -25.32
C ALA A 392 14.87 -5.36 -24.47
N LEU A 393 13.76 -4.80 -23.98
CA LEU A 393 13.74 -3.63 -23.08
C LEU A 393 14.40 -3.97 -21.73
N ILE A 394 14.08 -5.11 -21.13
CA ILE A 394 14.69 -5.58 -19.88
C ILE A 394 16.22 -5.72 -20.03
N ARG A 395 16.71 -6.28 -21.15
CA ARG A 395 18.15 -6.37 -21.41
C ARG A 395 18.83 -5.00 -21.49
N ARG A 396 18.14 -4.00 -22.07
CA ARG A 396 18.68 -2.66 -22.24
C ARG A 396 18.64 -1.85 -20.95
N GLU A 397 17.64 -2.04 -20.13
CA GLU A 397 17.37 -1.27 -18.91
C GLU A 397 17.17 -2.19 -17.68
N PRO A 398 18.17 -3.03 -17.32
CA PRO A 398 18.00 -4.11 -16.34
C PRO A 398 17.63 -3.62 -14.93
N ARG A 399 18.10 -2.44 -14.51
CA ARG A 399 17.79 -1.83 -13.20
C ARG A 399 16.32 -1.40 -13.10
N ARG A 400 15.69 -1.13 -14.24
CA ARG A 400 14.32 -0.63 -14.32
C ARG A 400 13.26 -1.68 -13.98
N PHE A 401 13.59 -2.96 -14.04
CA PHE A 401 12.61 -4.03 -13.90
C PHE A 401 12.96 -4.99 -12.78
N ILE A 402 11.89 -5.50 -12.15
CA ILE A 402 11.93 -6.73 -11.36
C ILE A 402 11.01 -7.75 -12.01
N ALA A 403 11.31 -9.03 -11.82
CA ALA A 403 10.43 -10.13 -12.20
C ALA A 403 10.06 -10.96 -10.98
N GLN A 404 8.81 -11.36 -10.87
CA GLN A 404 8.31 -12.16 -9.75
C GLN A 404 7.57 -13.40 -10.27
N GLU A 405 7.68 -14.48 -9.49
CA GLU A 405 6.81 -15.65 -9.70
C GLU A 405 5.34 -15.26 -9.50
N VAL A 406 4.47 -15.83 -10.32
CA VAL A 406 3.03 -15.72 -10.13
C VAL A 406 2.63 -16.56 -8.92
N ILE A 407 2.30 -15.92 -7.81
CA ILE A 407 1.75 -16.63 -6.66
C ILE A 407 0.31 -17.06 -6.99
N ASP A 408 0.01 -18.33 -6.76
CA ASP A 408 -1.38 -18.81 -6.82
C ASP A 408 -2.10 -18.41 -5.52
N PHE A 409 -2.84 -17.31 -5.59
CA PHE A 409 -3.54 -16.75 -4.43
C PHE A 409 -4.69 -17.66 -4.00
N LYS A 410 -4.84 -17.85 -2.71
CA LYS A 410 -6.05 -18.41 -2.13
C LYS A 410 -7.24 -17.51 -2.47
N CYS A 411 -8.28 -18.12 -3.05
CA CYS A 411 -9.50 -17.41 -3.35
C CYS A 411 -10.36 -17.24 -2.09
N LEU A 412 -11.01 -16.09 -1.99
CA LEU A 412 -12.01 -15.82 -0.95
C LEU A 412 -13.41 -15.88 -1.53
N PRO A 413 -14.39 -16.43 -0.78
CA PRO A 413 -15.78 -16.38 -1.18
C PRO A 413 -16.23 -14.92 -1.28
N THR A 414 -16.81 -14.54 -2.40
CA THR A 414 -17.16 -13.17 -2.72
C THR A 414 -18.54 -13.11 -3.38
N TYR A 415 -19.39 -12.21 -2.91
CA TYR A 415 -20.74 -12.05 -3.44
C TYR A 415 -20.76 -11.07 -4.61
N ILE A 416 -20.97 -11.58 -5.81
CA ILE A 416 -21.03 -10.78 -7.04
C ILE A 416 -22.23 -11.21 -7.88
N GLY A 417 -23.08 -10.23 -8.26
CA GLY A 417 -24.20 -10.49 -9.17
C GLY A 417 -25.25 -11.47 -8.64
N GLY A 418 -25.44 -11.53 -7.33
CA GLY A 418 -26.42 -12.43 -6.71
C GLY A 418 -25.89 -13.84 -6.43
N LYS A 419 -24.60 -14.09 -6.67
CA LYS A 419 -23.96 -15.40 -6.49
C LYS A 419 -22.70 -15.30 -5.64
N LEU A 420 -22.41 -16.37 -4.93
CA LEU A 420 -21.14 -16.56 -4.23
C LEU A 420 -20.13 -17.13 -5.21
N VAL A 421 -19.03 -16.43 -5.42
CA VAL A 421 -17.98 -16.82 -6.37
C VAL A 421 -16.60 -16.68 -5.74
N PRO A 422 -15.63 -17.57 -6.08
CA PRO A 422 -14.26 -17.42 -5.60
C PRO A 422 -13.57 -16.24 -6.30
N ARG A 423 -12.85 -15.41 -5.54
CA ARG A 423 -12.05 -14.32 -6.10
C ARG A 423 -10.70 -14.22 -5.41
N LYS A 424 -9.66 -14.02 -6.20
CA LYS A 424 -8.31 -13.73 -5.70
C LYS A 424 -8.34 -12.44 -4.90
N ALA A 425 -7.66 -12.44 -3.76
CA ALA A 425 -7.64 -11.31 -2.84
C ALA A 425 -6.28 -11.13 -2.19
N ASP A 426 -5.92 -9.88 -1.94
CA ASP A 426 -4.77 -9.49 -1.14
C ASP A 426 -5.20 -8.85 0.19
N LEU A 427 -4.21 -8.52 1.02
CA LEU A 427 -4.39 -7.81 2.28
C LEU A 427 -3.36 -6.69 2.36
N ARG A 428 -3.79 -5.43 2.45
CA ARG A 428 -2.93 -4.35 2.93
C ARG A 428 -3.02 -4.27 4.44
N ALA A 429 -1.96 -4.70 5.12
CA ALA A 429 -1.79 -4.52 6.55
C ALA A 429 -1.17 -3.15 6.84
N PHE A 430 -1.58 -2.51 7.94
CA PHE A 430 -1.05 -1.22 8.36
C PHE A 430 -0.19 -1.38 9.60
N VAL A 431 1.07 -0.93 9.50
CA VAL A 431 2.03 -0.88 10.60
C VAL A 431 2.22 0.58 10.99
N LEU A 432 2.13 0.87 12.28
CA LEU A 432 2.29 2.20 12.84
C LEU A 432 3.51 2.21 13.75
N SER A 433 4.49 3.06 13.42
CA SER A 433 5.75 3.22 14.15
C SER A 433 5.78 4.58 14.84
N GLY A 434 5.84 4.58 16.15
CA GLY A 434 5.99 5.73 17.03
C GLY A 434 6.92 5.36 18.17
N ALA A 435 6.51 5.58 19.43
CA ALA A 435 7.24 5.08 20.60
C ALA A 435 7.44 3.55 20.54
N GLU A 436 6.46 2.86 19.99
CA GLU A 436 6.50 1.45 19.68
C GLU A 436 6.06 1.22 18.24
N THR A 437 6.48 0.12 17.63
CA THR A 437 5.98 -0.34 16.33
C THR A 437 4.86 -1.35 16.57
N THR A 438 3.67 -1.05 16.07
CA THR A 438 2.47 -1.87 16.25
C THR A 438 1.79 -2.14 14.91
N VAL A 439 1.06 -3.24 14.81
CA VAL A 439 0.21 -3.55 13.65
C VAL A 439 -1.25 -3.30 14.04
N TRP A 440 -1.97 -2.60 13.18
CA TRP A 440 -3.41 -2.44 13.37
C TRP A 440 -4.12 -3.78 13.14
N PRO A 441 -4.92 -4.30 14.11
CA PRO A 441 -5.53 -5.63 14.02
C PRO A 441 -6.72 -5.66 13.04
N SER A 442 -6.47 -5.25 11.84
CA SER A 442 -7.36 -5.21 10.69
C SER A 442 -6.51 -4.99 9.43
N GLY A 443 -7.15 -4.66 8.32
CA GLY A 443 -6.48 -4.30 7.08
C GLY A 443 -7.48 -4.14 5.95
N LEU A 444 -7.01 -3.62 4.83
CA LEU A 444 -7.80 -3.50 3.62
C LEU A 444 -7.63 -4.79 2.80
N THR A 445 -8.58 -5.71 2.87
CA THR A 445 -8.66 -6.83 1.93
C THR A 445 -9.25 -6.32 0.61
N ARG A 446 -8.47 -6.42 -0.49
CA ARG A 446 -8.94 -6.09 -1.85
C ARG A 446 -9.19 -7.38 -2.61
N TYR A 447 -10.22 -7.42 -3.44
CA TYR A 447 -10.50 -8.59 -4.26
C TYR A 447 -10.69 -8.22 -5.74
N SER A 448 -10.31 -9.15 -6.63
CA SER A 448 -10.54 -8.98 -8.05
C SER A 448 -12.01 -9.18 -8.40
N ARG A 449 -12.58 -8.29 -9.21
CA ARG A 449 -13.93 -8.47 -9.76
C ARG A 449 -13.95 -9.29 -11.04
N ILE A 450 -12.78 -9.50 -11.63
CA ILE A 450 -12.61 -10.29 -12.86
C ILE A 450 -12.20 -11.70 -12.46
N GLU A 451 -12.90 -12.68 -13.01
CA GLU A 451 -12.60 -14.08 -12.77
C GLU A 451 -11.17 -14.44 -13.22
N GLY A 452 -10.47 -15.23 -12.40
CA GLY A 452 -9.09 -15.67 -12.68
C GLY A 452 -8.02 -14.58 -12.57
N SER A 453 -8.39 -13.28 -12.58
CA SER A 453 -7.41 -12.20 -12.54
C SER A 453 -6.78 -12.07 -11.15
N ALA A 454 -5.44 -11.97 -11.11
CA ALA A 454 -4.67 -11.63 -9.91
C ALA A 454 -4.59 -10.12 -9.64
N VAL A 455 -5.13 -9.28 -10.53
CA VAL A 455 -5.13 -7.82 -10.35
C VAL A 455 -6.28 -7.44 -9.42
N VAL A 456 -5.94 -7.05 -8.20
CA VAL A 456 -6.89 -6.70 -7.12
C VAL A 456 -6.96 -5.21 -6.83
N ASN A 457 -6.11 -4.39 -7.48
CA ASN A 457 -5.97 -2.97 -7.16
C ASN A 457 -7.26 -2.17 -7.37
N SER A 458 -7.53 -1.25 -6.44
CA SER A 458 -8.68 -0.33 -6.50
C SER A 458 -8.69 0.52 -7.76
N SER A 459 -7.51 0.96 -8.23
CA SER A 459 -7.32 1.72 -9.47
C SER A 459 -7.78 0.98 -10.71
N GLN A 460 -7.74 -0.35 -10.70
CA GLN A 460 -8.15 -1.20 -11.83
C GLN A 460 -9.56 -1.79 -11.66
N GLY A 461 -10.32 -1.32 -10.67
CA GLY A 461 -11.74 -1.68 -10.51
C GLY A 461 -12.01 -2.85 -9.58
N GLY A 462 -11.08 -3.23 -8.73
CA GLY A 462 -11.28 -4.16 -7.64
C GLY A 462 -12.39 -3.73 -6.67
N GLY A 463 -12.76 -4.61 -5.74
CA GLY A 463 -13.61 -4.30 -4.60
C GLY A 463 -12.87 -4.54 -3.29
N PHE A 464 -13.53 -4.31 -2.16
CA PHE A 464 -12.94 -4.55 -0.86
C PHE A 464 -13.87 -5.31 0.09
N LYS A 465 -13.26 -5.92 1.09
CA LYS A 465 -13.88 -6.64 2.20
C LYS A 465 -13.34 -6.11 3.52
N ASP A 466 -14.09 -6.33 4.58
CA ASP A 466 -13.57 -6.19 5.93
C ASP A 466 -12.62 -7.34 6.28
N THR A 467 -11.60 -7.06 7.08
CA THR A 467 -10.63 -8.06 7.59
C THR A 467 -10.88 -8.28 9.08
N TRP A 468 -11.36 -9.45 9.44
CA TRP A 468 -11.64 -9.84 10.82
C TRP A 468 -10.49 -10.66 11.38
N VAL A 469 -9.83 -10.13 12.37
CA VAL A 469 -8.84 -10.84 13.16
C VAL A 469 -9.56 -11.43 14.37
N LEU A 470 -9.45 -12.73 14.58
CA LEU A 470 -10.04 -13.37 15.73
C LEU A 470 -9.15 -13.21 16.97
N SER A 471 -9.77 -13.09 18.15
CA SER A 471 -9.03 -12.91 19.41
C SER A 471 -8.61 -14.24 20.07
N ARG A 472 -9.06 -15.37 19.55
CA ARG A 472 -8.79 -16.73 20.03
C ARG A 472 -9.19 -17.76 18.98
#